data_6ca9b785574f16bfa834a26535a85bd3
#
_entry.id   6ca9b785574f16bfa834a26535a85bd3
#
_cell.length_a   1.000
_cell.length_b   1.000
_cell.length_c   1.000
_cell.angle_alpha   90.00
_cell.angle_beta   90.00
_cell.angle_gamma   90.00
#
_symmetry.space_group_name_H-M   'P 1'
#
loop_
_entity.id
_entity.type
_entity.pdbx_description
1 polymer ?
#
loop_
_entity_poly.entity_id
_entity_poly.type
_entity_poly.pdbx_seq_one_letter_code
_entity_poly.pdbx_strand_id
1 'polypeptide(L)'
;CQLYRATNHEYGFMGLGMHPLLRLDETAYWDHDEQEYYQAYDRLFNIRQHGWLNIQALQINIPYRGKRDLVAMFNKIRALMPYLVAVSASSPLVEGKATSYMDNRLVYYRENQAAIPDICHGILPEKLKSADDYVKINRLIYTQLKKQGADILCREWVNSRGVIVRFTRSCLEVKAIDEQECLHSDMAFSAFLLALLRSDLVLEEDEESLHSLLEEAMRRGT
;
A
#
# COMPACT_ATOMS: atom_id res chain seq x y z
N CYS A 1 -6.20 6.55 24.69
CA CYS A 1 -5.11 5.63 24.32
C CYS A 1 -4.19 5.42 25.52
N GLN A 2 -3.70 4.20 25.76
CA GLN A 2 -2.81 3.89 26.90
C GLN A 2 -1.47 4.65 26.79
N LEU A 3 -0.89 4.74 25.60
CA LEU A 3 0.33 5.49 25.34
C LEU A 3 0.18 6.98 25.72
N TYR A 4 -0.92 7.61 25.32
CA TYR A 4 -1.21 9.00 25.65
C TYR A 4 -1.27 9.23 27.18
N ARG A 5 -1.83 8.28 27.93
CA ARG A 5 -1.82 8.31 29.40
C ARG A 5 -0.46 8.03 30.00
N ALA A 6 0.30 7.08 29.41
CA ALA A 6 1.62 6.71 29.88
C ALA A 6 2.65 7.84 29.71
N THR A 7 2.42 8.76 28.77
CA THR A 7 3.25 9.97 28.56
C THR A 7 2.72 11.20 29.29
N ASN A 8 1.84 11.04 30.29
CA ASN A 8 1.23 12.12 31.04
C ASN A 8 0.60 13.21 30.17
N HIS A 9 0.09 12.84 29.00
CA HIS A 9 -0.51 13.75 28.01
C HIS A 9 0.47 14.76 27.38
N GLU A 10 1.78 14.52 27.47
CA GLU A 10 2.81 15.40 26.90
C GLU A 10 2.93 15.26 25.38
N TYR A 11 2.52 14.11 24.82
CA TYR A 11 2.61 13.81 23.39
C TYR A 11 1.24 13.57 22.78
N GLY A 12 1.00 14.20 21.64
CA GLY A 12 -0.13 13.88 20.75
C GLY A 12 0.28 12.81 19.74
N PHE A 13 -0.64 11.90 19.41
CA PHE A 13 -0.44 10.91 18.34
C PHE A 13 -1.39 11.24 17.21
N MET A 14 -0.85 11.41 16.00
CA MET A 14 -1.61 11.69 14.80
C MET A 14 -1.12 10.79 13.69
N GLY A 15 -2.03 10.03 13.07
CA GLY A 15 -1.76 9.25 11.88
C GLY A 15 -1.84 10.14 10.64
N LEU A 16 -0.97 9.89 9.69
CA LEU A 16 -0.93 10.51 8.36
C LEU A 16 -0.28 9.53 7.40
N GLY A 17 -0.56 9.64 6.11
CA GLY A 17 0.09 8.81 5.10
C GLY A 17 1.61 9.03 5.04
N MET A 18 2.09 10.24 5.38
CA MET A 18 3.50 10.59 5.50
C MET A 18 3.72 11.59 6.64
N HIS A 19 4.88 11.51 7.30
CA HIS A 19 5.28 12.55 8.25
C HIS A 19 5.57 13.87 7.49
N PRO A 20 4.87 14.96 7.79
CA PRO A 20 4.87 16.16 6.95
C PRO A 20 6.18 16.94 6.96
N LEU A 21 6.98 16.83 8.01
CA LEU A 21 8.19 17.64 8.22
C LEU A 21 9.50 16.82 8.11
N LEU A 22 9.41 15.48 8.09
CA LEU A 22 10.57 14.61 8.16
C LEU A 22 11.49 14.81 6.95
N ARG A 23 12.77 15.01 7.20
CA ARG A 23 13.82 15.07 6.21
C ARG A 23 14.56 13.73 6.16
N LEU A 24 14.96 13.31 4.96
CA LEU A 24 15.62 12.00 4.80
C LEU A 24 16.97 11.91 5.50
N ASP A 25 17.72 13.03 5.59
CA ASP A 25 19.00 13.11 6.29
C ASP A 25 18.89 13.00 7.83
N GLU A 26 17.68 13.16 8.36
CA GLU A 26 17.35 13.04 9.79
C GLU A 26 16.82 11.66 10.18
N THR A 27 16.79 10.70 9.23
CA THR A 27 16.17 9.38 9.42
C THR A 27 17.18 8.24 9.43
N ALA A 28 16.78 7.15 10.08
CA ALA A 28 17.45 5.87 10.00
C ALA A 28 16.41 4.78 9.70
N TYR A 29 16.81 3.73 9.00
CA TYR A 29 15.97 2.55 8.87
C TYR A 29 16.13 1.65 10.10
N TRP A 30 15.19 0.74 10.27
CA TRP A 30 15.15 -0.21 11.38
C TRP A 30 16.47 -0.97 11.52
N ASP A 31 17.08 -0.92 12.69
CA ASP A 31 18.42 -1.48 12.99
C ASP A 31 18.39 -2.68 13.96
N HIS A 32 17.24 -3.29 14.15
CA HIS A 32 17.05 -4.42 15.05
C HIS A 32 16.88 -5.74 14.28
N ASP A 33 15.77 -6.42 14.44
CA ASP A 33 15.51 -7.72 13.80
C ASP A 33 15.36 -7.63 12.28
N GLU A 34 15.53 -8.77 11.58
CA GLU A 34 15.32 -8.90 10.13
C GLU A 34 16.27 -8.06 9.24
N GLN A 35 17.47 -7.75 9.73
CA GLN A 35 18.47 -6.93 9.05
C GLN A 35 18.81 -7.43 7.63
N GLU A 36 18.81 -8.74 7.42
CA GLU A 36 19.10 -9.33 6.11
C GLU A 36 18.10 -8.90 5.03
N TYR A 37 16.82 -8.66 5.40
CA TYR A 37 15.81 -8.14 4.47
C TYR A 37 16.08 -6.68 4.13
N TYR A 38 16.35 -5.84 5.15
CA TYR A 38 16.66 -4.42 4.93
C TYR A 38 17.93 -4.24 4.10
N GLN A 39 18.96 -5.03 4.36
CA GLN A 39 20.20 -5.00 3.56
C GLN A 39 19.95 -5.43 2.10
N ALA A 40 19.13 -6.45 1.88
CA ALA A 40 18.77 -6.88 0.53
C ALA A 40 17.96 -5.80 -0.21
N TYR A 41 17.02 -5.14 0.46
CA TYR A 41 16.28 -4.02 -0.08
C TYR A 41 17.16 -2.81 -0.37
N ASP A 42 18.03 -2.43 0.58
CA ASP A 42 18.93 -1.28 0.41
C ASP A 42 19.87 -1.48 -0.78
N ARG A 43 20.47 -2.66 -0.88
CA ARG A 43 21.34 -3.01 -2.01
C ARG A 43 20.62 -2.93 -3.36
N LEU A 44 19.36 -3.34 -3.42
CA LEU A 44 18.62 -3.47 -4.68
C LEU A 44 17.84 -2.21 -5.05
N PHE A 45 17.28 -1.50 -4.06
CA PHE A 45 16.33 -0.42 -4.28
C PHE A 45 16.74 0.90 -3.63
N ASN A 46 17.81 0.95 -2.83
CA ASN A 46 18.16 2.11 -2.01
C ASN A 46 17.00 2.55 -1.12
N ILE A 47 16.85 1.97 0.06
CA ILE A 47 15.75 2.26 0.99
C ILE A 47 15.81 3.64 1.64
N ARG A 48 16.89 4.42 1.42
CA ARG A 48 17.02 5.80 1.93
C ARG A 48 16.23 6.77 1.05
N GLN A 49 14.93 6.60 1.04
CA GLN A 49 13.99 7.42 0.29
C GLN A 49 12.66 7.54 1.02
N HIS A 50 11.87 8.57 0.71
CA HIS A 50 10.59 8.84 1.37
C HIS A 50 9.64 7.66 1.35
N GLY A 51 9.56 6.95 0.24
CA GLY A 51 8.69 5.80 0.08
C GLY A 51 9.02 4.59 0.96
N TRP A 52 10.17 4.59 1.66
CA TRP A 52 10.55 3.58 2.65
C TRP A 52 10.58 4.12 4.07
N LEU A 53 11.16 5.29 4.27
CA LEU A 53 11.46 5.81 5.61
C LEU A 53 10.37 6.73 6.16
N ASN A 54 9.46 7.20 5.33
CA ASN A 54 8.51 8.23 5.68
C ASN A 54 7.06 7.92 5.30
N ILE A 55 6.71 6.66 5.10
CA ILE A 55 5.35 6.29 4.72
C ILE A 55 4.65 5.52 5.84
N GLN A 56 3.35 5.79 6.00
CA GLN A 56 2.45 5.08 6.90
C GLN A 56 1.18 4.70 6.14
N ALA A 57 0.70 3.49 6.33
CA ALA A 57 -0.46 2.99 5.62
C ALA A 57 -1.39 2.22 6.54
N LEU A 58 -2.68 2.45 6.38
CA LEU A 58 -3.70 1.53 6.89
C LEU A 58 -3.73 0.29 6.01
N GLN A 59 -3.32 -0.86 6.54
CA GLN A 59 -3.37 -2.13 5.83
C GLN A 59 -4.51 -2.99 6.34
N ILE A 60 -5.47 -3.29 5.46
CA ILE A 60 -6.67 -4.05 5.81
C ILE A 60 -6.57 -5.46 5.25
N ASN A 61 -6.62 -6.47 6.14
CA ASN A 61 -6.62 -7.87 5.76
C ASN A 61 -8.04 -8.42 5.75
N ILE A 62 -8.53 -8.87 4.59
CA ILE A 62 -9.90 -9.33 4.37
C ILE A 62 -9.89 -10.81 3.99
N PRO A 63 -10.46 -11.71 4.82
CA PRO A 63 -10.44 -13.14 4.54
C PRO A 63 -11.32 -13.48 3.33
N TYR A 64 -10.87 -14.44 2.51
CA TYR A 64 -11.63 -14.99 1.40
C TYR A 64 -11.94 -16.49 1.60
N ARG A 65 -13.01 -16.98 0.96
CA ARG A 65 -13.48 -18.36 1.03
C ARG A 65 -13.24 -19.09 -0.29
N GLY A 66 -12.00 -19.50 -0.54
CA GLY A 66 -11.64 -20.24 -1.74
C GLY A 66 -11.37 -19.38 -2.98
N LYS A 67 -10.95 -20.03 -4.06
CA LYS A 67 -10.39 -19.37 -5.27
C LYS A 67 -11.40 -18.44 -5.98
N ARG A 68 -12.68 -18.81 -6.03
CA ARG A 68 -13.71 -18.01 -6.71
C ARG A 68 -13.97 -16.71 -5.97
N ASP A 69 -14.09 -16.79 -4.66
CA ASP A 69 -14.31 -15.64 -3.79
C ASP A 69 -13.10 -14.70 -3.80
N LEU A 70 -11.87 -15.27 -3.73
CA LEU A 70 -10.63 -14.52 -3.90
C LEU A 70 -10.66 -13.64 -5.16
N VAL A 71 -10.95 -14.23 -6.32
CA VAL A 71 -10.93 -13.51 -7.61
C VAL A 71 -12.01 -12.42 -7.65
N ALA A 72 -13.22 -12.73 -7.18
CA ALA A 72 -14.32 -11.77 -7.15
C ALA A 72 -14.01 -10.57 -6.25
N MET A 73 -13.55 -10.82 -5.01
CA MET A 73 -13.19 -9.77 -4.05
C MET A 73 -11.99 -8.96 -4.53
N PHE A 74 -10.95 -9.61 -5.05
CA PHE A 74 -9.76 -8.95 -5.57
C PHE A 74 -10.12 -7.94 -6.68
N ASN A 75 -10.91 -8.39 -7.67
CA ASN A 75 -11.32 -7.54 -8.77
C ASN A 75 -12.25 -6.41 -8.31
N LYS A 76 -13.10 -6.64 -7.31
CA LYS A 76 -13.95 -5.60 -6.72
C LYS A 76 -13.11 -4.56 -5.98
N ILE A 77 -12.12 -4.97 -5.17
CA ILE A 77 -11.19 -4.05 -4.50
C ILE A 77 -10.40 -3.25 -5.53
N ARG A 78 -9.91 -3.92 -6.59
CA ARG A 78 -9.21 -3.27 -7.70
C ARG A 78 -10.04 -2.14 -8.33
N ALA A 79 -11.31 -2.41 -8.64
CA ALA A 79 -12.20 -1.41 -9.24
C ALA A 79 -12.53 -0.26 -8.26
N LEU A 80 -12.59 -0.55 -6.96
CA LEU A 80 -12.77 0.46 -5.91
C LEU A 80 -11.51 1.26 -5.60
N MET A 81 -10.32 0.82 -6.02
CA MET A 81 -9.03 1.38 -5.60
C MET A 81 -8.91 2.90 -5.76
N PRO A 82 -9.25 3.52 -6.92
CA PRO A 82 -9.19 4.96 -7.07
C PRO A 82 -10.04 5.71 -6.05
N TYR A 83 -11.24 5.22 -5.77
CA TYR A 83 -12.16 5.82 -4.80
C TYR A 83 -11.68 5.68 -3.35
N LEU A 84 -11.07 4.53 -3.02
CA LEU A 84 -10.45 4.32 -1.70
C LEU A 84 -9.28 5.28 -1.49
N VAL A 85 -8.43 5.45 -2.51
CA VAL A 85 -7.31 6.41 -2.48
C VAL A 85 -7.84 7.84 -2.33
N ALA A 86 -8.85 8.24 -3.11
CA ALA A 86 -9.43 9.58 -3.02
C ALA A 86 -9.92 9.92 -1.61
N VAL A 87 -10.63 8.99 -0.96
CA VAL A 87 -11.19 9.19 0.40
C VAL A 87 -10.10 9.15 1.49
N SER A 88 -9.01 8.40 1.28
CA SER A 88 -7.96 8.22 2.30
C SER A 88 -6.77 9.16 2.16
N ALA A 89 -6.61 9.88 1.06
CA ALA A 89 -5.46 10.74 0.79
C ALA A 89 -5.22 11.73 1.95
N SER A 90 -4.10 11.57 2.66
CA SER A 90 -3.76 12.33 3.88
C SER A 90 -2.28 12.73 3.95
N SER A 91 -1.60 12.80 2.80
CA SER A 91 -0.15 13.07 2.73
C SER A 91 0.22 14.21 1.76
N PRO A 92 -0.38 15.43 1.91
CA PRO A 92 -0.15 16.54 0.97
C PRO A 92 1.18 17.26 1.16
N LEU A 93 1.90 17.00 2.26
CA LEU A 93 3.13 17.71 2.63
C LEU A 93 4.35 16.79 2.57
N VAL A 94 5.44 17.31 2.02
CA VAL A 94 6.76 16.65 2.00
C VAL A 94 7.81 17.65 2.46
N GLU A 95 8.57 17.32 3.51
CA GLU A 95 9.62 18.19 4.10
C GLU A 95 9.12 19.62 4.36
N GLY A 96 7.91 19.75 4.90
CA GLY A 96 7.29 21.03 5.25
C GLY A 96 6.70 21.81 4.07
N LYS A 97 6.69 21.26 2.87
CA LYS A 97 6.20 21.92 1.66
C LYS A 97 4.96 21.22 1.11
N ALA A 98 3.95 22.00 0.78
CA ALA A 98 2.81 21.48 0.02
C ALA A 98 3.25 21.11 -1.41
N THR A 99 2.76 19.97 -1.88
CA THR A 99 3.02 19.49 -3.23
C THR A 99 1.76 19.62 -4.11
N SER A 100 1.83 19.11 -5.33
CA SER A 100 0.66 19.02 -6.23
C SER A 100 -0.16 17.75 -6.04
N TYR A 101 0.12 16.95 -4.98
CA TYR A 101 -0.57 15.72 -4.67
C TYR A 101 -1.14 15.76 -3.25
N MET A 102 -2.34 15.19 -3.08
CA MET A 102 -2.95 14.93 -1.78
C MET A 102 -2.45 13.61 -1.18
N ASP A 103 -2.02 12.69 -2.04
CA ASP A 103 -1.43 11.40 -1.67
C ASP A 103 0.01 11.29 -2.21
N ASN A 104 0.95 11.92 -1.51
CA ASN A 104 2.38 11.78 -1.83
C ASN A 104 2.92 10.40 -1.44
N ARG A 105 2.33 9.75 -0.45
CA ARG A 105 2.73 8.40 -0.04
C ARG A 105 2.71 7.45 -1.22
N LEU A 106 1.63 7.41 -1.99
CA LEU A 106 1.54 6.53 -3.15
C LEU A 106 2.43 6.98 -4.32
N VAL A 107 2.68 8.29 -4.48
CA VAL A 107 3.67 8.80 -5.45
C VAL A 107 5.05 8.20 -5.18
N TYR A 108 5.53 8.29 -3.94
CA TYR A 108 6.83 7.72 -3.55
C TYR A 108 6.79 6.18 -3.50
N TYR A 109 5.68 5.60 -3.04
CA TYR A 109 5.53 4.15 -2.91
C TYR A 109 5.67 3.42 -4.25
N ARG A 110 5.10 3.94 -5.34
CA ARG A 110 5.21 3.34 -6.67
C ARG A 110 6.63 3.36 -7.24
N GLU A 111 7.48 4.26 -6.73
CA GLU A 111 8.87 4.41 -7.16
C GLU A 111 9.85 3.60 -6.31
N ASN A 112 9.41 3.08 -5.16
CA ASN A 112 10.25 2.37 -4.21
C ASN A 112 11.06 1.22 -4.80
N GLN A 113 10.48 0.51 -5.76
CA GLN A 113 11.08 -0.65 -6.40
C GLN A 113 11.27 -0.42 -7.91
N ALA A 114 11.66 0.79 -8.32
CA ALA A 114 11.81 1.16 -9.73
C ALA A 114 12.79 0.25 -10.50
N ALA A 115 13.76 -0.38 -9.82
CA ALA A 115 14.66 -1.37 -10.42
C ALA A 115 13.93 -2.66 -10.88
N ILE A 116 12.76 -2.96 -10.30
CA ILE A 116 11.89 -4.08 -10.69
C ILE A 116 10.43 -3.56 -10.69
N PRO A 117 9.98 -2.86 -11.73
CA PRO A 117 8.67 -2.20 -11.78
C PRO A 117 7.49 -3.15 -11.58
N ASP A 118 7.65 -4.43 -11.96
CA ASP A 118 6.62 -5.46 -11.79
C ASP A 118 6.24 -5.70 -10.31
N ILE A 119 7.04 -5.26 -9.36
CA ILE A 119 6.72 -5.41 -7.93
C ILE A 119 5.53 -4.52 -7.54
N CYS A 120 5.53 -3.26 -7.95
CA CYS A 120 4.46 -2.30 -7.66
C CYS A 120 3.40 -2.21 -8.77
N HIS A 121 3.81 -2.37 -10.02
CA HIS A 121 2.94 -2.31 -11.20
C HIS A 121 2.05 -1.06 -11.25
N GLY A 122 2.60 0.10 -10.85
CA GLY A 122 1.84 1.35 -10.82
C GLY A 122 0.72 1.42 -9.76
N ILE A 123 0.73 0.55 -8.75
CA ILE A 123 -0.24 0.42 -7.65
C ILE A 123 -1.51 -0.33 -8.06
N LEU A 124 -2.16 0.04 -9.17
CA LEU A 124 -3.36 -0.66 -9.65
C LEU A 124 -2.97 -2.06 -10.17
N PRO A 125 -3.44 -3.16 -9.54
CA PRO A 125 -3.07 -4.49 -9.98
C PRO A 125 -3.81 -4.89 -11.26
N GLU A 126 -3.32 -5.92 -11.93
CA GLU A 126 -3.96 -6.53 -13.10
C GLU A 126 -5.30 -7.18 -12.69
N LYS A 127 -6.28 -7.17 -13.58
CA LYS A 127 -7.54 -7.88 -13.39
C LYS A 127 -7.32 -9.40 -13.45
N LEU A 128 -7.76 -10.12 -12.44
CA LEU A 128 -7.61 -11.57 -12.36
C LEU A 128 -8.77 -12.28 -13.07
N LYS A 129 -8.46 -13.29 -13.89
CA LYS A 129 -9.43 -14.26 -14.43
C LYS A 129 -9.50 -15.50 -13.54
N SER A 130 -8.40 -15.82 -12.87
CA SER A 130 -8.26 -16.96 -11.96
C SER A 130 -7.26 -16.65 -10.84
N ALA A 131 -7.29 -17.43 -9.75
CA ALA A 131 -6.28 -17.34 -8.70
C ALA A 131 -4.88 -17.71 -9.22
N ASP A 132 -4.79 -18.53 -10.26
CA ASP A 132 -3.52 -18.95 -10.85
C ASP A 132 -2.83 -17.79 -11.61
N ASP A 133 -3.58 -16.78 -12.06
CA ASP A 133 -3.00 -15.57 -12.67
C ASP A 133 -2.18 -14.79 -11.64
N TYR A 134 -2.69 -14.68 -10.41
CA TYR A 134 -1.92 -14.05 -9.32
C TYR A 134 -0.64 -14.84 -8.96
N VAL A 135 -0.71 -16.18 -9.01
CA VAL A 135 0.49 -17.01 -8.82
C VAL A 135 1.54 -16.74 -9.91
N LYS A 136 1.11 -16.53 -11.16
CA LYS A 136 2.02 -16.16 -12.28
C LYS A 136 2.68 -14.80 -12.04
N ILE A 137 1.92 -13.81 -11.56
CA ILE A 137 2.46 -12.49 -11.18
C ILE A 137 3.58 -12.63 -10.15
N ASN A 138 3.33 -13.35 -9.05
CA ASN A 138 4.36 -13.57 -8.03
C ASN A 138 5.57 -14.35 -8.56
N ARG A 139 5.38 -15.33 -9.45
CA ARG A 139 6.49 -16.05 -10.09
C ARG A 139 7.35 -15.14 -10.96
N LEU A 140 6.75 -14.20 -11.68
CA LEU A 140 7.49 -13.20 -12.46
C LEU A 140 8.37 -12.35 -11.55
N ILE A 141 7.79 -11.77 -10.49
CA ILE A 141 8.52 -10.99 -9.49
C ILE A 141 9.68 -11.80 -8.88
N TYR A 142 9.41 -13.03 -8.43
CA TYR A 142 10.42 -13.88 -7.81
C TYR A 142 11.55 -14.26 -8.77
N THR A 143 11.21 -14.46 -10.06
CA THR A 143 12.23 -14.73 -11.09
C THR A 143 13.17 -13.54 -11.28
N GLN A 144 12.65 -12.32 -11.24
CA GLN A 144 13.47 -11.11 -11.35
C GLN A 144 14.32 -10.91 -10.10
N LEU A 145 13.75 -11.07 -8.90
CA LEU A 145 14.49 -10.99 -7.63
C LEU A 145 15.66 -11.98 -7.58
N LYS A 146 15.41 -13.24 -7.99
CA LYS A 146 16.47 -14.27 -8.04
C LYS A 146 17.58 -13.92 -9.01
N LYS A 147 17.27 -13.35 -10.17
CA LYS A 147 18.31 -12.87 -11.12
C LYS A 147 19.19 -11.78 -10.52
N GLN A 148 18.71 -11.05 -9.53
CA GLN A 148 19.45 -10.02 -8.80
C GLN A 148 20.11 -10.55 -7.51
N GLY A 149 20.05 -11.88 -7.25
CA GLY A 149 20.59 -12.47 -6.03
C GLY A 149 19.85 -12.08 -4.75
N ALA A 150 18.56 -11.78 -4.90
CA ALA A 150 17.68 -11.33 -3.80
C ALA A 150 16.61 -12.38 -3.45
N ASP A 151 16.99 -13.66 -3.42
CA ASP A 151 16.09 -14.81 -3.13
C ASP A 151 15.38 -14.67 -1.80
N ILE A 152 16.02 -14.05 -0.80
CA ILE A 152 15.45 -13.81 0.53
C ILE A 152 14.15 -13.00 0.44
N LEU A 153 14.02 -12.11 -0.57
CA LEU A 153 12.85 -11.27 -0.80
C LEU A 153 11.70 -12.01 -1.52
N CYS A 154 11.87 -13.26 -1.93
CA CYS A 154 10.81 -14.05 -2.58
C CYS A 154 9.72 -14.45 -1.57
N ARG A 155 8.98 -13.47 -1.07
CA ARG A 155 7.88 -13.59 -0.10
C ARG A 155 6.61 -12.94 -0.63
N GLU A 156 5.44 -13.36 -0.15
CA GLU A 156 4.14 -12.82 -0.59
C GLU A 156 4.04 -11.30 -0.41
N TRP A 157 4.64 -10.77 0.65
CA TRP A 157 4.58 -9.35 0.99
C TRP A 157 5.47 -8.45 0.11
N VAL A 158 6.40 -9.01 -0.68
CA VAL A 158 7.22 -8.20 -1.60
C VAL A 158 6.38 -7.56 -2.70
N ASN A 159 5.31 -8.23 -3.12
CA ASN A 159 4.35 -7.66 -4.06
C ASN A 159 3.73 -6.40 -3.45
N SER A 160 3.95 -5.26 -4.09
CA SER A 160 3.61 -3.93 -3.59
C SER A 160 2.45 -3.28 -4.38
N ARG A 161 1.65 -4.09 -5.06
CA ARG A 161 0.39 -3.61 -5.65
C ARG A 161 -0.58 -3.14 -4.57
N GLY A 162 -1.51 -2.28 -4.90
CA GLY A 162 -2.47 -1.70 -3.95
C GLY A 162 -3.38 -2.71 -3.24
N VAL A 163 -3.55 -3.91 -3.82
CA VAL A 163 -4.10 -5.09 -3.14
C VAL A 163 -3.29 -6.33 -3.50
N ILE A 164 -2.98 -7.16 -2.51
CA ILE A 164 -2.22 -8.40 -2.69
C ILE A 164 -2.93 -9.59 -2.07
N VAL A 165 -2.59 -10.79 -2.55
CA VAL A 165 -3.08 -12.06 -1.98
C VAL A 165 -2.05 -12.60 -0.98
N ARG A 166 -2.47 -12.82 0.23
CA ARG A 166 -1.70 -13.48 1.29
C ARG A 166 -2.20 -14.91 1.45
N PHE A 167 -1.71 -15.83 0.62
CA PHE A 167 -2.12 -17.24 0.65
C PHE A 167 -1.89 -17.89 2.01
N THR A 168 -0.76 -17.59 2.66
CA THR A 168 -0.41 -18.11 3.98
C THR A 168 -1.38 -17.68 5.08
N ARG A 169 -2.10 -16.57 4.88
CA ARG A 169 -3.10 -16.02 5.80
C ARG A 169 -4.53 -16.17 5.31
N SER A 170 -4.74 -16.69 4.08
CA SER A 170 -6.04 -16.79 3.42
C SER A 170 -6.81 -15.47 3.39
N CYS A 171 -6.11 -14.36 3.10
CA CYS A 171 -6.71 -13.03 3.01
C CYS A 171 -6.17 -12.22 1.82
N LEU A 172 -6.92 -11.19 1.45
CA LEU A 172 -6.47 -10.08 0.63
C LEU A 172 -5.96 -8.98 1.55
N GLU A 173 -4.80 -8.41 1.27
CA GLU A 173 -4.23 -7.29 1.99
C GLU A 173 -4.33 -6.04 1.12
N VAL A 174 -5.16 -5.08 1.52
CA VAL A 174 -5.28 -3.77 0.87
C VAL A 174 -4.20 -2.85 1.42
N LYS A 175 -3.38 -2.26 0.56
CA LYS A 175 -2.17 -1.50 0.91
C LYS A 175 -2.19 -0.05 0.45
N ALA A 176 -3.15 0.34 -0.41
CA ALA A 176 -3.19 1.65 -1.04
C ALA A 176 -3.80 2.76 -0.17
N ILE A 177 -4.19 2.46 1.07
CA ILE A 177 -4.90 3.37 1.96
C ILE A 177 -3.90 4.09 2.85
N ASP A 178 -3.92 5.43 2.87
CA ASP A 178 -3.15 6.23 3.82
C ASP A 178 -3.62 5.99 5.26
N GLU A 179 -2.70 6.00 6.22
CA GLU A 179 -3.04 6.09 7.65
C GLU A 179 -3.87 7.34 7.90
N GLN A 180 -4.92 7.23 8.70
CA GLN A 180 -5.81 8.34 9.02
C GLN A 180 -5.42 9.00 10.35
N GLU A 181 -5.91 10.21 10.59
CA GLU A 181 -5.53 11.06 11.72
C GLU A 181 -5.73 10.41 13.09
N CYS A 182 -6.55 9.37 13.20
CA CYS A 182 -6.76 8.63 14.44
C CYS A 182 -7.34 7.23 14.19
N LEU A 183 -7.16 6.35 15.18
CA LEU A 183 -7.69 4.98 15.14
C LEU A 183 -9.20 4.90 14.85
N HIS A 184 -9.97 5.90 15.28
CA HIS A 184 -11.42 5.92 15.01
C HIS A 184 -11.70 6.04 13.52
N SER A 185 -10.98 6.91 12.83
CA SER A 185 -11.09 7.08 11.37
C SER A 185 -10.61 5.84 10.61
N ASP A 186 -9.53 5.19 11.05
CA ASP A 186 -9.06 3.91 10.47
C ASP A 186 -10.12 2.81 10.60
N MET A 187 -10.76 2.72 11.76
CA MET A 187 -11.85 1.77 11.99
C MET A 187 -13.09 2.09 11.15
N ALA A 188 -13.43 3.37 11.00
CA ALA A 188 -14.53 3.81 10.15
C ALA A 188 -14.25 3.51 8.67
N PHE A 189 -13.01 3.76 8.21
CA PHE A 189 -12.59 3.42 6.86
C PHE A 189 -12.64 1.91 6.59
N SER A 190 -12.18 1.11 7.56
CA SER A 190 -12.24 -0.35 7.47
C SER A 190 -13.70 -0.85 7.37
N ALA A 191 -14.62 -0.27 8.15
CA ALA A 191 -16.04 -0.58 8.10
C ALA A 191 -16.67 -0.15 6.76
N PHE A 192 -16.29 1.01 6.24
CA PHE A 192 -16.71 1.52 4.93
C PHE A 192 -16.31 0.57 3.80
N LEU A 193 -15.04 0.16 3.74
CA LEU A 193 -14.57 -0.82 2.75
C LEU A 193 -15.36 -2.13 2.84
N LEU A 194 -15.57 -2.66 4.04
CA LEU A 194 -16.34 -3.89 4.22
C LEU A 194 -17.80 -3.73 3.77
N ALA A 195 -18.42 -2.57 3.98
CA ALA A 195 -19.76 -2.27 3.49
C ALA A 195 -19.82 -2.23 1.96
N LEU A 196 -18.85 -1.58 1.32
CA LEU A 196 -18.70 -1.56 -0.14
C LEU A 196 -18.55 -2.97 -0.73
N LEU A 197 -17.71 -3.82 -0.10
CA LEU A 197 -17.53 -5.19 -0.56
C LEU A 197 -18.78 -6.06 -0.46
N ARG A 198 -19.64 -5.80 0.53
CA ARG A 198 -20.90 -6.49 0.74
C ARG A 198 -22.06 -5.93 -0.09
N SER A 199 -21.92 -4.73 -0.64
CA SER A 199 -22.96 -4.11 -1.47
C SER A 199 -23.04 -4.75 -2.85
N ASP A 200 -24.15 -4.54 -3.53
CA ASP A 200 -24.36 -4.93 -4.93
C ASP A 200 -23.75 -3.92 -5.92
N LEU A 201 -22.93 -2.98 -5.43
CA LEU A 201 -22.26 -2.00 -6.27
C LEU A 201 -21.33 -2.72 -7.28
N VAL A 202 -21.59 -2.46 -8.54
CA VAL A 202 -20.77 -2.88 -9.68
C VAL A 202 -20.16 -1.64 -10.30
N LEU A 203 -18.85 -1.65 -10.48
CA LEU A 203 -18.12 -0.60 -11.17
C LEU A 203 -17.64 -1.18 -12.51
N GLU A 204 -18.14 -0.62 -13.60
CA GLU A 204 -17.81 -1.01 -14.97
C GLU A 204 -16.83 0.02 -15.56
N GLU A 205 -15.65 0.09 -15.00
CA GLU A 205 -14.57 0.95 -15.49
C GLU A 205 -13.64 0.13 -16.39
N ASP A 206 -13.26 0.71 -17.52
CA ASP A 206 -12.18 0.17 -18.33
C ASP A 206 -10.81 0.43 -17.68
N GLU A 207 -9.77 -0.18 -18.20
CA GLU A 207 -8.42 -0.14 -17.65
C GLU A 207 -7.86 1.29 -17.65
N GLU A 208 -8.03 2.03 -18.74
CA GLU A 208 -7.51 3.38 -18.92
C GLU A 208 -8.22 4.36 -17.97
N SER A 209 -9.53 4.24 -17.85
CA SER A 209 -10.35 5.03 -16.90
C SER A 209 -9.91 4.80 -15.46
N LEU A 210 -9.67 3.54 -15.04
CA LEU A 210 -9.21 3.25 -13.68
C LEU A 210 -7.83 3.86 -13.38
N HIS A 211 -6.90 3.79 -14.31
CA HIS A 211 -5.58 4.43 -14.16
C HIS A 211 -5.70 5.96 -14.09
N SER A 212 -6.52 6.57 -14.94
CA SER A 212 -6.77 8.02 -14.93
C SER A 212 -7.41 8.47 -13.62
N LEU A 213 -8.42 7.74 -13.14
CA LEU A 213 -9.06 8.00 -11.86
C LEU A 213 -8.11 7.86 -10.68
N LEU A 214 -7.21 6.86 -10.70
CA LEU A 214 -6.22 6.70 -9.65
C LEU A 214 -5.24 7.89 -9.60
N GLU A 215 -4.74 8.35 -10.74
CA GLU A 215 -3.87 9.53 -10.81
C GLU A 215 -4.60 10.80 -10.34
N GLU A 216 -5.87 10.97 -10.69
CA GLU A 216 -6.71 12.08 -10.22
C GLU A 216 -6.92 12.00 -8.70
N ALA A 217 -7.24 10.81 -8.17
CA ALA A 217 -7.40 10.57 -6.74
C ALA A 217 -6.12 10.91 -5.94
N MET A 218 -4.96 10.49 -6.44
CA MET A 218 -3.67 10.83 -5.81
C MET A 218 -3.40 12.33 -5.83
N ARG A 219 -3.83 13.04 -6.89
CA ARG A 219 -3.62 14.49 -7.02
C ARG A 219 -4.56 15.30 -6.15
N ARG A 220 -5.85 14.98 -6.15
CA ARG A 220 -6.89 15.86 -5.60
C ARG A 220 -7.54 15.36 -4.33
N GLY A 221 -7.45 14.05 -4.06
CA GLY A 221 -8.26 13.42 -3.05
C GLY A 221 -9.74 13.42 -3.45
N THR A 222 -10.62 13.74 -2.51
CA THR A 222 -12.08 13.91 -2.74
C THR A 222 -12.42 15.32 -3.14
#